data_fa7ecf345d1362847f0b4fbcf6a93944
#
_entry.id   fa7ecf345d1362847f0b4fbcf6a93944
#
_cell.length_a   1.000
_cell.length_b   1.000
_cell.length_c   1.000
_cell.angle_alpha   90.00
_cell.angle_beta   90.00
_cell.angle_gamma   90.00
#
_symmetry.space_group_name_H-M   'P 1'
#
loop_
_entity.id
_entity.type
_entity.pdbx_description
1 polymer ?
#
loop_
_entity_poly.entity_id
_entity_poly.type
_entity_poly.pdbx_seq_one_letter_code
_entity_poly.pdbx_strand_id
1 'polypeptide(L)'
;MQVIRFWLIASFWVCFSSPHLVGAALTGKVIKVADGDTVTLLVEKKSYRVRLQGIDAPEAQQPFGQAAKKALSEKVFGHRVTVRWDEKDRYGRLLGQIYLGEVWVNQLMVQDGYAWHYTYYSKDSRLARFQQLAREGSRGLWAREQAIAPWDWRRGKRPLLEDSLEASRIAQIVYVTPKGEKFHHQDCPHLGTKGKPEALASVRNRGLTPCKRCYPKEDP
;
A
#
# COMPACT_ATOMS: atom_id res chain seq x y z
N MET A 1 2.22 4.52 86.31
CA MET A 1 1.31 4.25 85.18
C MET A 1 1.65 5.22 84.06
N GLN A 2 2.43 4.75 83.05
CA GLN A 2 2.81 5.56 81.90
C GLN A 2 1.86 5.21 80.71
N VAL A 3 1.19 6.24 80.22
CA VAL A 3 0.26 6.09 79.07
C VAL A 3 1.04 6.39 77.79
N ILE A 4 1.28 5.34 76.98
CA ILE A 4 1.93 5.45 75.69
C ILE A 4 0.89 5.89 74.68
N ARG A 5 1.06 7.10 74.12
CA ARG A 5 0.24 7.63 73.03
C ARG A 5 0.83 7.15 71.69
N PHE A 6 0.12 6.24 70.99
CA PHE A 6 0.44 5.88 69.56
C PHE A 6 -0.06 6.98 68.65
N TRP A 7 0.86 7.59 67.87
CA TRP A 7 0.54 8.46 66.79
C TRP A 7 0.41 7.60 65.52
N LEU A 8 -0.80 7.51 64.97
CA LEU A 8 -1.03 6.93 63.66
C LEU A 8 -0.68 7.99 62.59
N ILE A 9 0.45 7.79 61.88
CA ILE A 9 0.81 8.57 60.71
C ILE A 9 0.04 8.00 59.54
N ALA A 10 -1.02 8.68 59.09
CA ALA A 10 -1.73 8.36 57.86
C ALA A 10 -0.89 8.86 56.69
N SER A 11 -0.20 7.96 55.99
CA SER A 11 0.51 8.26 54.76
C SER A 11 -0.49 8.47 53.62
N PHE A 12 -0.72 9.73 53.29
CA PHE A 12 -1.54 10.10 52.10
C PHE A 12 -0.74 9.84 50.83
N TRP A 13 -1.01 8.73 50.15
CA TRP A 13 -0.45 8.44 48.85
C TRP A 13 -1.14 9.32 47.81
N VAL A 14 -0.50 10.45 47.44
CA VAL A 14 -0.91 11.27 46.30
C VAL A 14 -0.53 10.53 45.06
N CYS A 15 -1.49 9.87 44.38
CA CYS A 15 -1.32 9.37 43.03
C CYS A 15 -1.10 10.55 42.10
N PHE A 16 0.14 10.84 41.78
CA PHE A 16 0.51 11.73 40.68
C PHE A 16 0.12 11.04 39.34
N SER A 17 -1.10 11.28 38.89
CA SER A 17 -1.47 10.97 37.49
C SER A 17 -0.68 11.91 36.61
N SER A 18 0.40 11.41 36.00
CA SER A 18 1.13 12.14 34.97
C SER A 18 0.15 12.46 33.85
N PRO A 19 0.02 13.72 33.41
CA PRO A 19 -0.78 14.04 32.25
C PRO A 19 -0.14 13.33 31.04
N HIS A 20 -0.78 12.30 30.51
CA HIS A 20 -0.45 11.80 29.19
C HIS A 20 -0.64 12.95 28.22
N LEU A 21 0.45 13.39 27.59
CA LEU A 21 0.39 14.35 26.49
C LEU A 21 -0.53 13.77 25.42
N VAL A 22 -1.79 14.16 25.44
CA VAL A 22 -2.73 13.79 24.39
C VAL A 22 -2.32 14.59 23.16
N GLY A 23 -1.74 13.93 22.17
CA GLY A 23 -1.44 14.55 20.87
C GLY A 23 -2.67 15.27 20.32
N ALA A 24 -2.47 16.31 19.53
CA ALA A 24 -3.56 17.07 18.94
C ALA A 24 -4.47 16.15 18.10
N ALA A 25 -5.78 16.36 18.22
CA ALA A 25 -6.76 15.61 17.44
C ALA A 25 -7.51 16.53 16.48
N LEU A 26 -7.70 16.06 15.23
CA LEU A 26 -8.50 16.74 14.22
C LEU A 26 -9.57 15.79 13.71
N THR A 27 -10.82 16.26 13.63
CA THR A 27 -11.92 15.49 13.05
C THR A 27 -12.41 16.19 11.77
N GLY A 28 -12.43 15.47 10.65
CA GLY A 28 -12.84 16.03 9.38
C GLY A 28 -13.21 14.98 8.35
N LYS A 29 -13.65 15.42 7.16
CA LYS A 29 -14.00 14.55 6.05
C LYS A 29 -12.78 14.27 5.19
N VAL A 30 -12.53 13.01 4.83
CA VAL A 30 -11.51 12.65 3.84
C VAL A 30 -12.02 13.01 2.44
N ILE A 31 -11.34 13.94 1.78
CA ILE A 31 -11.72 14.46 0.46
C ILE A 31 -10.81 13.99 -0.67
N LYS A 32 -9.65 13.39 -0.33
CA LYS A 32 -8.71 12.84 -1.30
C LYS A 32 -7.86 11.74 -0.65
N VAL A 33 -7.58 10.69 -1.42
CA VAL A 33 -6.56 9.68 -1.11
C VAL A 33 -5.48 9.80 -2.18
N ALA A 34 -4.26 10.13 -1.76
CA ALA A 34 -3.14 10.35 -2.67
C ALA A 34 -2.52 9.02 -3.10
N ASP A 35 -2.24 8.17 -2.12
CA ASP A 35 -1.62 6.85 -2.23
C ASP A 35 -2.12 5.93 -1.09
N GLY A 36 -1.45 4.80 -0.85
CA GLY A 36 -1.86 3.80 0.16
C GLY A 36 -1.67 4.22 1.62
N ASP A 37 -1.10 5.41 1.89
CA ASP A 37 -0.85 5.88 3.25
C ASP A 37 -0.94 7.41 3.42
N THR A 38 -1.44 8.12 2.43
CA THR A 38 -1.57 9.57 2.47
C THR A 38 -2.97 10.01 2.03
N VAL A 39 -3.63 10.79 2.91
CA VAL A 39 -4.97 11.34 2.64
C VAL A 39 -4.98 12.85 2.79
N THR A 40 -6.03 13.50 2.28
CA THR A 40 -6.36 14.91 2.56
C THR A 40 -7.65 14.96 3.35
N LEU A 41 -7.57 15.57 4.52
CA LEU A 41 -8.68 15.79 5.44
C LEU A 41 -9.19 17.23 5.31
N LEU A 42 -10.49 17.41 5.16
CA LEU A 42 -11.16 18.70 5.21
C LEU A 42 -11.77 18.90 6.61
N VAL A 43 -11.26 19.90 7.34
CA VAL A 43 -11.78 20.35 8.62
C VAL A 43 -12.32 21.75 8.44
N GLU A 44 -13.62 21.93 8.59
CA GLU A 44 -14.31 23.16 8.26
C GLU A 44 -14.02 23.61 6.80
N LYS A 45 -13.23 24.66 6.60
CA LYS A 45 -12.83 25.18 5.28
C LYS A 45 -11.34 24.98 4.96
N LYS A 46 -10.59 24.27 5.84
CA LYS A 46 -9.14 24.09 5.72
C LYS A 46 -8.79 22.64 5.42
N SER A 47 -7.90 22.44 4.46
CA SER A 47 -7.41 21.10 4.08
C SER A 47 -6.08 20.78 4.78
N TYR A 48 -5.97 19.55 5.28
CA TYR A 48 -4.78 19.03 5.92
C TYR A 48 -4.34 17.75 5.22
N ARG A 49 -3.08 17.68 4.81
CA ARG A 49 -2.48 16.44 4.34
C ARG A 49 -2.03 15.61 5.54
N VAL A 50 -2.43 14.37 5.57
CA VAL A 50 -2.13 13.42 6.65
C VAL A 50 -1.39 12.23 6.07
N ARG A 51 -0.21 11.93 6.62
CA ARG A 51 0.55 10.71 6.37
C ARG A 51 0.28 9.73 7.51
N LEU A 52 -0.18 8.55 7.19
CA LEU A 52 -0.46 7.51 8.19
C LEU A 52 0.84 7.11 8.88
N GLN A 53 0.95 7.41 10.17
CA GLN A 53 2.14 7.18 10.97
C GLN A 53 2.37 5.69 11.21
N GLY A 54 3.62 5.27 11.24
CA GLY A 54 4.05 3.91 11.57
C GLY A 54 3.90 2.88 10.45
N ILE A 55 3.33 3.27 9.32
CA ILE A 55 3.18 2.38 8.14
C ILE A 55 3.82 2.99 6.89
N ASP A 56 4.11 2.14 5.90
CA ASP A 56 4.62 2.56 4.60
C ASP A 56 3.96 1.70 3.52
N ALA A 57 3.19 2.33 2.64
CA ALA A 57 2.48 1.64 1.58
C ALA A 57 3.31 1.65 0.28
N PRO A 58 3.10 0.69 -0.62
CA PRO A 58 3.75 0.69 -1.92
C PRO A 58 3.49 1.99 -2.67
N GLU A 59 4.54 2.49 -3.34
CA GLU A 59 4.48 3.70 -4.17
C GLU A 59 3.49 3.51 -5.33
N ALA A 60 2.97 4.61 -5.88
CA ALA A 60 1.95 4.55 -6.94
C ALA A 60 2.38 3.72 -8.18
N GLN A 61 3.68 3.73 -8.50
CA GLN A 61 4.28 2.96 -9.62
C GLN A 61 4.89 1.62 -9.17
N GLN A 62 4.86 1.33 -7.89
CA GLN A 62 5.30 0.05 -7.35
C GLN A 62 4.21 -1.01 -7.57
N PRO A 63 4.57 -2.28 -7.82
CA PRO A 63 3.60 -3.36 -7.77
C PRO A 63 2.78 -3.29 -6.49
N PHE A 64 1.46 -3.45 -6.61
CA PHE A 64 0.49 -3.32 -5.51
C PHE A 64 0.18 -1.88 -5.03
N GLY A 65 0.84 -0.83 -5.54
CA GLY A 65 0.60 0.56 -5.12
C GLY A 65 -0.83 1.03 -5.38
N GLN A 66 -1.39 0.72 -6.55
CA GLN A 66 -2.78 1.07 -6.88
C GLN A 66 -3.78 0.29 -6.03
N ALA A 67 -3.49 -0.98 -5.70
CA ALA A 67 -4.33 -1.77 -4.80
C ALA A 67 -4.33 -1.20 -3.37
N ALA A 68 -3.17 -0.79 -2.86
CA ALA A 68 -3.04 -0.14 -1.56
C ALA A 68 -3.82 1.19 -1.50
N LYS A 69 -3.70 2.03 -2.54
CA LYS A 69 -4.47 3.27 -2.66
C LYS A 69 -5.98 3.01 -2.69
N LYS A 70 -6.43 2.03 -3.48
CA LYS A 70 -7.83 1.64 -3.56
C LYS A 70 -8.34 1.16 -2.20
N ALA A 71 -7.60 0.29 -1.52
CA ALA A 71 -7.96 -0.23 -0.20
C ALA A 71 -8.10 0.88 0.86
N LEU A 72 -7.18 1.86 0.89
CA LEU A 72 -7.31 3.00 1.79
C LEU A 72 -8.52 3.85 1.41
N SER A 73 -8.76 4.07 0.10
CA SER A 73 -9.91 4.84 -0.37
C SER A 73 -11.23 4.21 0.06
N GLU A 74 -11.40 2.91 -0.12
CA GLU A 74 -12.59 2.17 0.30
C GLU A 74 -12.85 2.26 1.81
N LYS A 75 -11.79 2.36 2.62
CA LYS A 75 -11.91 2.47 4.07
C LYS A 75 -12.30 3.86 4.55
N VAL A 76 -11.81 4.94 3.89
CA VAL A 76 -11.91 6.29 4.48
C VAL A 76 -12.42 7.38 3.55
N PHE A 77 -12.44 7.21 2.23
CA PHE A 77 -12.85 8.28 1.30
C PHE A 77 -14.31 8.68 1.52
N GLY A 78 -14.55 9.99 1.67
CA GLY A 78 -15.89 10.54 1.92
C GLY A 78 -16.36 10.43 3.39
N HIS A 79 -15.68 9.66 4.23
CA HIS A 79 -16.02 9.51 5.64
C HIS A 79 -15.42 10.63 6.50
N ARG A 80 -16.07 10.88 7.66
CA ARG A 80 -15.49 11.68 8.75
C ARG A 80 -14.62 10.77 9.59
N VAL A 81 -13.35 11.15 9.74
CA VAL A 81 -12.37 10.43 10.53
C VAL A 81 -11.77 11.34 11.60
N THR A 82 -11.27 10.75 12.68
CA THR A 82 -10.46 11.43 13.69
C THR A 82 -8.99 11.11 13.45
N VAL A 83 -8.15 12.14 13.36
CA VAL A 83 -6.70 12.02 13.22
C VAL A 83 -6.06 12.45 14.54
N ARG A 84 -5.35 11.54 15.20
CA ARG A 84 -4.48 11.85 16.35
C ARG A 84 -3.08 12.03 15.80
N TRP A 85 -2.46 13.18 16.02
CA TRP A 85 -1.16 13.53 15.50
C TRP A 85 -0.34 14.32 16.53
N ASP A 86 0.98 14.26 16.45
CA ASP A 86 1.91 14.95 17.37
C ASP A 86 2.92 15.81 16.61
N GLU A 87 3.26 15.47 15.38
CA GLU A 87 4.27 16.18 14.61
C GLU A 87 3.89 16.31 13.11
N LYS A 88 4.64 17.16 12.41
CA LYS A 88 4.58 17.29 10.96
C LYS A 88 5.90 16.83 10.34
N ASP A 89 5.81 16.20 9.19
CA ASP A 89 7.01 15.90 8.45
C ASP A 89 7.58 17.15 7.73
N ARG A 90 8.76 16.97 7.12
CA ARG A 90 9.43 18.03 6.35
C ARG A 90 8.62 18.59 5.17
N TYR A 91 7.56 17.92 4.76
CA TYR A 91 6.64 18.33 3.69
C TYR A 91 5.37 18.97 4.23
N GLY A 92 5.28 19.22 5.53
CA GLY A 92 4.14 19.82 6.21
C GLY A 92 2.93 18.90 6.37
N ARG A 93 3.07 17.57 6.12
CA ARG A 93 2.00 16.59 6.37
C ARG A 93 1.94 16.28 7.86
N LEU A 94 0.73 16.13 8.39
CA LEU A 94 0.53 15.64 9.75
C LEU A 94 0.90 14.15 9.79
N LEU A 95 1.78 13.73 10.69
CA LEU A 95 2.04 12.32 10.97
C LEU A 95 0.98 11.85 11.97
N GLY A 96 0.06 10.99 11.52
CA GLY A 96 -1.13 10.72 12.32
C GLY A 96 -1.64 9.28 12.28
N GLN A 97 -2.34 8.97 13.38
CA GLN A 97 -3.16 7.79 13.53
C GLN A 97 -4.58 8.13 13.11
N ILE A 98 -5.12 7.46 12.09
CA ILE A 98 -6.47 7.71 11.58
C ILE A 98 -7.45 6.71 12.19
N TYR A 99 -8.56 7.23 12.68
CA TYR A 99 -9.65 6.44 13.26
C TYR A 99 -10.97 6.72 12.53
N LEU A 100 -11.64 5.67 12.11
CA LEU A 100 -13.04 5.69 11.67
C LEU A 100 -13.90 5.11 12.81
N GLY A 101 -14.51 5.97 13.63
CA GLY A 101 -15.03 5.56 14.92
C GLY A 101 -13.90 5.01 15.80
N GLU A 102 -14.04 3.79 16.29
CA GLU A 102 -13.03 3.09 17.09
C GLU A 102 -12.01 2.31 16.23
N VAL A 103 -12.22 2.25 14.95
CA VAL A 103 -11.40 1.44 14.03
C VAL A 103 -10.11 2.19 13.68
N TRP A 104 -8.97 1.62 14.04
CA TRP A 104 -7.66 2.17 13.71
C TRP A 104 -7.25 1.79 12.28
N VAL A 105 -7.34 2.73 11.37
CA VAL A 105 -7.15 2.52 9.92
C VAL A 105 -5.71 2.13 9.58
N ASN A 106 -4.70 2.73 10.25
CA ASN A 106 -3.30 2.37 10.04
C ASN A 106 -3.06 0.88 10.28
N GLN A 107 -3.67 0.33 11.36
CA GLN A 107 -3.62 -1.09 11.67
C GLN A 107 -4.25 -1.94 10.56
N LEU A 108 -5.45 -1.56 10.09
CA LEU A 108 -6.15 -2.33 9.05
C LEU A 108 -5.33 -2.41 7.77
N MET A 109 -4.65 -1.33 7.37
CA MET A 109 -3.80 -1.34 6.18
C MET A 109 -2.67 -2.36 6.29
N VAL A 110 -2.09 -2.54 7.48
CA VAL A 110 -1.04 -3.55 7.73
C VAL A 110 -1.65 -4.95 7.84
N GLN A 111 -2.74 -5.10 8.59
CA GLN A 111 -3.42 -6.37 8.85
C GLN A 111 -3.96 -7.03 7.58
N ASP A 112 -4.46 -6.21 6.64
CA ASP A 112 -4.98 -6.67 5.36
C ASP A 112 -3.88 -6.82 4.29
N GLY A 113 -2.62 -6.50 4.64
CA GLY A 113 -1.47 -6.62 3.74
C GLY A 113 -1.40 -5.54 2.67
N TYR A 114 -1.91 -4.33 2.91
CA TYR A 114 -1.83 -3.20 1.98
C TYR A 114 -0.71 -2.21 2.33
N ALA A 115 -0.10 -2.33 3.49
CA ALA A 115 1.04 -1.54 3.92
C ALA A 115 2.01 -2.37 4.77
N TRP A 116 3.26 -1.93 4.81
CA TRP A 116 4.28 -2.45 5.70
C TRP A 116 4.25 -1.72 7.03
N HIS A 117 4.57 -2.40 8.13
CA HIS A 117 5.01 -1.74 9.35
C HIS A 117 6.35 -1.06 9.09
N TYR A 118 6.40 0.27 9.23
CA TYR A 118 7.61 1.04 8.95
C TYR A 118 8.52 1.08 10.17
N THR A 119 9.31 0.04 10.37
CA THR A 119 10.13 -0.19 11.56
C THR A 119 11.21 0.86 11.80
N TYR A 120 11.57 1.64 10.77
CA TYR A 120 12.49 2.77 10.89
C TYR A 120 11.94 3.89 11.77
N TYR A 121 10.62 4.13 11.70
CA TYR A 121 9.95 5.23 12.40
C TYR A 121 8.91 4.77 13.42
N SER A 122 8.69 3.46 13.55
CA SER A 122 7.73 2.93 14.50
C SER A 122 8.24 1.66 15.17
N LYS A 123 8.10 1.62 16.49
CA LYS A 123 8.38 0.44 17.32
C LYS A 123 7.07 -0.17 17.87
N ASP A 124 5.93 0.18 17.30
CA ASP A 124 4.63 -0.34 17.76
C ASP A 124 4.53 -1.85 17.51
N SER A 125 4.55 -2.60 18.61
CA SER A 125 4.50 -4.08 18.58
C SER A 125 3.19 -4.61 17.99
N ARG A 126 2.10 -3.84 18.05
CA ARG A 126 0.81 -4.20 17.45
C ARG A 126 0.93 -4.25 15.93
N LEU A 127 1.52 -3.20 15.32
CA LEU A 127 1.76 -3.16 13.86
C LEU A 127 2.70 -4.30 13.43
N ALA A 128 3.75 -4.58 14.21
CA ALA A 128 4.64 -5.71 13.94
C ALA A 128 3.88 -7.05 13.92
N ARG A 129 3.02 -7.27 14.95
CA ARG A 129 2.19 -8.48 15.05
C ARG A 129 1.20 -8.59 13.89
N PHE A 130 0.52 -7.51 13.52
CA PHE A 130 -0.43 -7.52 12.42
C PHE A 130 0.24 -7.79 11.08
N GLN A 131 1.43 -7.25 10.84
CA GLN A 131 2.22 -7.60 9.67
C GLN A 131 2.58 -9.08 9.64
N GLN A 132 3.00 -9.65 10.77
CA GLN A 132 3.29 -11.07 10.86
C GLN A 132 2.06 -11.92 10.50
N LEU A 133 0.90 -11.63 11.08
CA LEU A 133 -0.36 -12.31 10.76
C LEU A 133 -0.79 -12.14 9.30
N ALA A 134 -0.52 -10.99 8.70
CA ALA A 134 -0.78 -10.77 7.28
C ALA A 134 0.12 -11.65 6.39
N ARG A 135 1.40 -11.79 6.76
CA ARG A 135 2.36 -12.67 6.07
C ARG A 135 1.98 -14.14 6.18
N GLU A 136 1.71 -14.61 7.39
CA GLU A 136 1.28 -16.00 7.66
C GLU A 136 0.01 -16.36 6.89
N GLY A 137 -0.93 -15.40 6.77
CA GLY A 137 -2.16 -15.55 6.02
C GLY A 137 -2.04 -15.23 4.52
N SER A 138 -0.84 -14.97 3.98
CA SER A 138 -0.60 -14.59 2.58
C SER A 138 -1.54 -13.49 2.09
N ARG A 139 -1.80 -12.47 2.93
CA ARG A 139 -2.76 -11.40 2.62
C ARG A 139 -2.12 -10.30 1.78
N GLY A 140 -2.83 -9.81 0.78
CA GLY A 140 -2.45 -8.66 0.00
C GLY A 140 -1.04 -8.75 -0.60
N LEU A 141 -0.12 -7.89 -0.18
CA LEU A 141 1.31 -7.89 -0.54
C LEU A 141 1.99 -9.25 -0.37
N TRP A 142 1.56 -9.99 0.68
CA TRP A 142 2.19 -11.22 1.11
C TRP A 142 1.71 -12.46 0.36
N ALA A 143 0.75 -12.30 -0.55
CA ALA A 143 0.35 -13.37 -1.48
C ALA A 143 1.43 -13.66 -2.54
N ARG A 144 2.46 -12.81 -2.63
CA ARG A 144 3.60 -12.98 -3.53
C ARG A 144 4.88 -13.14 -2.72
N GLU A 145 5.75 -14.05 -3.12
CA GLU A 145 7.01 -14.35 -2.43
C GLU A 145 7.99 -13.16 -2.41
N GLN A 146 7.90 -12.25 -3.38
CA GLN A 146 8.85 -11.16 -3.58
C GLN A 146 8.26 -9.76 -3.33
N ALA A 147 7.51 -9.59 -2.23
CA ALA A 147 7.06 -8.26 -1.85
C ALA A 147 8.25 -7.35 -1.50
N ILE A 148 8.44 -6.28 -2.26
CA ILE A 148 9.50 -5.29 -2.03
C ILE A 148 8.97 -4.20 -1.11
N ALA A 149 9.73 -3.87 -0.07
CA ALA A 149 9.37 -2.79 0.82
C ALA A 149 9.46 -1.42 0.10
N PRO A 150 8.55 -0.44 0.40
CA PRO A 150 8.56 0.85 -0.28
C PRO A 150 9.89 1.61 -0.13
N TRP A 151 10.54 1.54 1.01
CA TRP A 151 11.86 2.16 1.22
C TRP A 151 12.98 1.53 0.38
N ASP A 152 12.90 0.22 0.09
CA ASP A 152 13.83 -0.47 -0.80
C ASP A 152 13.53 -0.11 -2.27
N TRP A 153 12.25 0.00 -2.63
CA TRP A 153 11.81 0.46 -3.95
C TRP A 153 12.35 1.87 -4.26
N ARG A 154 12.24 2.81 -3.30
CA ARG A 154 12.81 4.16 -3.41
C ARG A 154 14.33 4.17 -3.59
N ARG A 155 15.02 3.14 -3.08
CA ARG A 155 16.47 2.93 -3.27
C ARG A 155 16.82 2.20 -4.57
N GLY A 156 15.84 1.91 -5.43
CA GLY A 156 16.06 1.28 -6.72
C GLY A 156 15.91 -0.24 -6.75
N LYS A 157 15.58 -0.91 -5.63
CA LYS A 157 15.32 -2.35 -5.62
C LYS A 157 14.10 -2.66 -6.49
N ARG A 158 14.22 -3.69 -7.31
CA ARG A 158 13.17 -4.17 -8.22
C ARG A 158 12.98 -5.68 -8.03
N PRO A 159 11.83 -6.26 -8.43
CA PRO A 159 11.66 -7.71 -8.44
C PRO A 159 12.78 -8.39 -9.21
N LEU A 160 13.18 -9.57 -8.79
CA LEU A 160 14.19 -10.34 -9.49
C LEU A 160 13.69 -10.71 -10.90
N LEU A 161 14.63 -10.85 -11.82
CA LEU A 161 14.40 -11.08 -13.25
C LEU A 161 13.49 -12.27 -13.62
N GLU A 162 13.22 -13.20 -12.70
CA GLU A 162 12.33 -14.34 -12.95
C GLU A 162 10.88 -13.89 -13.26
N ASP A 163 10.34 -12.92 -12.52
CA ASP A 163 9.03 -12.33 -12.84
C ASP A 163 9.06 -11.51 -14.13
N SER A 164 10.20 -10.90 -14.45
CA SER A 164 10.39 -10.17 -15.70
C SER A 164 10.64 -11.10 -16.89
N LEU A 165 11.25 -12.26 -16.67
CA LEU A 165 11.40 -13.31 -17.68
C LEU A 165 10.06 -13.97 -17.99
N GLU A 166 9.22 -14.22 -16.97
CA GLU A 166 7.88 -14.75 -17.21
C GLU A 166 6.97 -13.72 -17.87
N ALA A 167 7.00 -12.45 -17.44
CA ALA A 167 6.33 -11.34 -18.12
C ALA A 167 6.86 -11.16 -19.56
N SER A 168 8.18 -11.35 -19.76
CA SER A 168 8.82 -11.30 -21.07
C SER A 168 8.45 -12.52 -21.93
N ARG A 169 8.29 -13.70 -21.36
CA ARG A 169 7.77 -14.90 -22.04
C ARG A 169 6.31 -14.72 -22.45
N ILE A 170 5.48 -14.17 -21.57
CA ILE A 170 4.07 -13.85 -21.87
C ILE A 170 3.98 -12.76 -22.94
N ALA A 171 4.83 -11.74 -22.88
CA ALA A 171 4.94 -10.69 -23.91
C ALA A 171 5.46 -11.21 -25.25
N GLN A 172 6.07 -12.42 -25.29
CA GLN A 172 6.52 -13.08 -26.50
C GLN A 172 5.48 -14.05 -27.10
N ILE A 173 4.29 -14.15 -26.51
CA ILE A 173 3.19 -14.90 -27.10
C ILE A 173 2.48 -14.02 -28.11
N VAL A 174 2.38 -14.51 -29.31
CA VAL A 174 1.63 -13.90 -30.41
C VAL A 174 0.58 -14.86 -30.92
N TYR A 175 -0.40 -14.37 -31.66
CA TYR A 175 -1.50 -15.19 -32.16
C TYR A 175 -1.39 -15.30 -33.69
N VAL A 176 -1.59 -16.52 -34.19
CA VAL A 176 -1.56 -16.82 -35.62
C VAL A 176 -2.84 -17.51 -36.05
N THR A 177 -3.28 -17.27 -37.26
CA THR A 177 -4.37 -18.05 -37.86
C THR A 177 -3.77 -19.25 -38.61
N PRO A 178 -4.52 -20.39 -38.79
CA PRO A 178 -3.99 -21.62 -39.35
C PRO A 178 -3.38 -21.49 -40.75
N LYS A 179 -3.77 -20.46 -41.50
CA LYS A 179 -3.27 -20.19 -42.88
C LYS A 179 -2.69 -18.79 -42.99
N GLY A 180 -2.44 -18.12 -41.84
CA GLY A 180 -1.96 -16.73 -41.85
C GLY A 180 -0.45 -16.63 -42.01
N GLU A 181 0.00 -15.62 -42.75
CA GLU A 181 1.42 -15.24 -42.91
C GLU A 181 1.85 -14.16 -41.88
N LYS A 182 0.95 -13.78 -40.98
CA LYS A 182 1.19 -12.72 -40.01
C LYS A 182 0.87 -13.18 -38.61
N PHE A 183 1.59 -12.61 -37.65
CA PHE A 183 1.27 -12.76 -36.23
C PHE A 183 0.62 -11.47 -35.68
N HIS A 184 -0.17 -11.63 -34.66
CA HIS A 184 -1.09 -10.62 -34.09
C HIS A 184 -0.99 -10.54 -32.61
N HIS A 185 -1.48 -9.44 -32.00
CA HIS A 185 -1.90 -9.40 -30.60
C HIS A 185 -3.22 -10.13 -30.41
N GLN A 186 -3.51 -10.59 -29.20
CA GLN A 186 -4.73 -11.32 -28.86
C GLN A 186 -6.01 -10.59 -29.29
N ASP A 187 -6.03 -9.27 -29.11
CA ASP A 187 -7.21 -8.42 -29.35
C ASP A 187 -7.26 -7.86 -30.79
N CYS A 188 -6.48 -8.41 -31.71
CA CYS A 188 -6.45 -7.90 -33.07
C CYS A 188 -7.74 -8.22 -33.82
N PRO A 189 -8.45 -7.22 -34.39
CA PRO A 189 -9.66 -7.47 -35.20
C PRO A 189 -9.45 -8.38 -36.39
N HIS A 190 -8.23 -8.49 -36.92
CA HIS A 190 -7.86 -9.36 -38.06
C HIS A 190 -7.63 -10.83 -37.61
N LEU A 191 -7.56 -11.10 -36.33
CA LEU A 191 -7.32 -12.45 -35.81
C LEU A 191 -8.57 -13.33 -35.88
N GLY A 192 -9.77 -12.75 -35.69
CA GLY A 192 -11.02 -13.46 -35.58
C GLY A 192 -11.02 -14.48 -34.43
N THR A 193 -11.90 -15.46 -34.47
CA THR A 193 -12.04 -16.51 -33.43
C THR A 193 -11.09 -17.69 -33.60
N LYS A 194 -10.24 -17.71 -34.65
CA LYS A 194 -9.38 -18.85 -35.00
C LYS A 194 -7.92 -18.66 -34.63
N GLY A 195 -7.59 -17.59 -33.93
CA GLY A 195 -6.22 -17.32 -33.50
C GLY A 195 -5.73 -18.35 -32.47
N LYS A 196 -4.54 -18.90 -32.71
CA LYS A 196 -3.86 -19.78 -31.74
C LYS A 196 -2.66 -19.07 -31.14
N PRO A 197 -2.42 -19.17 -29.84
CA PRO A 197 -1.23 -18.61 -29.21
C PRO A 197 0.01 -19.41 -29.61
N GLU A 198 1.08 -18.71 -29.96
CA GLU A 198 2.39 -19.29 -30.29
C GLU A 198 3.52 -18.38 -29.81
N ALA A 199 4.69 -18.94 -29.52
CA ALA A 199 5.86 -18.14 -29.17
C ALA A 199 6.34 -17.29 -30.32
N LEU A 200 6.64 -16.02 -30.10
CA LEU A 200 7.13 -15.09 -31.14
C LEU A 200 8.36 -15.63 -31.88
N ALA A 201 9.29 -16.26 -31.16
CA ALA A 201 10.47 -16.88 -31.78
C ALA A 201 10.10 -17.96 -32.79
N SER A 202 9.12 -18.82 -32.48
CA SER A 202 8.63 -19.88 -33.36
C SER A 202 8.03 -19.32 -34.68
N VAL A 203 7.17 -18.30 -34.53
CA VAL A 203 6.50 -17.70 -35.70
C VAL A 203 7.47 -16.92 -36.58
N ARG A 204 8.50 -16.26 -36.01
CA ARG A 204 9.57 -15.60 -36.78
C ARG A 204 10.43 -16.59 -37.52
N ASN A 205 10.78 -17.74 -36.90
CA ASN A 205 11.55 -18.78 -37.56
C ASN A 205 10.81 -19.40 -38.78
N ARG A 206 9.46 -19.34 -38.77
CA ARG A 206 8.63 -19.74 -39.93
C ARG A 206 8.45 -18.61 -40.96
N GLY A 207 9.07 -17.46 -40.78
CA GLY A 207 8.99 -16.32 -41.68
C GLY A 207 7.73 -15.48 -41.58
N LEU A 208 6.90 -15.66 -40.52
CA LEU A 208 5.72 -14.83 -40.34
C LEU A 208 6.11 -13.39 -40.01
N THR A 209 5.38 -12.43 -40.57
CA THR A 209 5.60 -11.01 -40.36
C THR A 209 4.58 -10.41 -39.39
N PRO A 210 4.89 -9.28 -38.70
CA PRO A 210 3.94 -8.64 -37.83
C PRO A 210 2.75 -8.06 -38.62
N CYS A 211 1.56 -8.13 -38.01
CA CYS A 211 0.40 -7.44 -38.55
C CYS A 211 0.57 -5.93 -38.40
N LYS A 212 0.50 -5.19 -39.49
CA LYS A 212 0.69 -3.72 -39.52
C LYS A 212 -0.27 -2.95 -38.61
N ARG A 213 -1.43 -3.52 -38.24
CA ARG A 213 -2.39 -2.91 -37.36
C ARG A 213 -2.03 -3.09 -35.88
N CYS A 214 -1.47 -4.26 -35.53
CA CYS A 214 -1.05 -4.55 -34.15
C CYS A 214 0.34 -3.99 -33.83
N TYR A 215 1.17 -3.92 -34.85
CA TYR A 215 2.55 -3.48 -34.81
C TYR A 215 2.73 -2.39 -35.87
N PRO A 216 2.18 -1.17 -35.63
CA PRO A 216 2.49 -0.06 -36.52
C PRO A 216 4.00 0.15 -36.50
N LYS A 217 4.60 0.40 -37.66
CA LYS A 217 6.02 0.81 -37.69
C LYS A 217 6.13 2.06 -36.82
N GLU A 218 7.03 2.02 -35.85
CA GLU A 218 7.51 3.26 -35.23
C GLU A 218 8.18 4.01 -36.42
N ASP A 219 7.66 5.20 -36.73
CA ASP A 219 8.30 6.09 -37.68
C ASP A 219 9.69 6.46 -37.13
N PRO A 220 10.74 6.51 -37.97
CA PRO A 220 12.11 6.71 -37.55
C PRO A 220 12.37 8.04 -36.88
#